data_1f68e7976bfe6b254db57361ad2153fc
#
_entry.id   1f68e7976bfe6b254db57361ad2153fc
#
_cell.length_a   1.000
_cell.length_b   1.000
_cell.length_c   1.000
_cell.angle_alpha   90.00
_cell.angle_beta   90.00
_cell.angle_gamma   90.00
#
_symmetry.space_group_name_H-M   'P 1'
#
loop_
_entity.id
_entity.type
_entity.pdbx_description
1 polymer ?
#
loop_
_entity_poly.entity_id
_entity_poly.type
_entity_poly.pdbx_seq_one_letter_code
_entity_poly.pdbx_strand_id
1 'polypeptide(L)'
;MIIDTHAHYDDEAFDTDREALLMSMYDGGIEKIVNVCASVGGFQDTVDLMEKYPFIYGAVGIHPDDADKMTQETLDEILRLSHMDKMVAIGEIGLDYYWHKEEEEHQIQKKMFRAQLDIAREEKLPFMIHSREAAEDTLNIVREYMQGGMYGGIIHCFSYSREIASEYLKMGLYLGIGGVV
;
A
#
# COMPACT_ATOMS: atom_id res chain seq x y z
N MET A 1 -4.82 22.11 -4.18
CA MET A 1 -5.05 20.66 -4.43
C MET A 1 -4.43 19.89 -3.28
N ILE A 2 -5.22 19.14 -2.53
CA ILE A 2 -4.75 18.18 -1.51
C ILE A 2 -5.12 16.80 -2.04
N ILE A 3 -4.16 15.88 -1.96
CA ILE A 3 -4.35 14.46 -2.30
C ILE A 3 -4.03 13.67 -1.05
N ASP A 4 -5.01 12.92 -0.56
CA ASP A 4 -4.76 11.90 0.46
C ASP A 4 -4.26 10.64 -0.23
N THR A 5 -3.01 10.30 0.01
CA THR A 5 -2.35 9.20 -0.71
C THR A 5 -2.51 7.85 -0.02
N HIS A 6 -3.13 7.80 1.16
CA HIS A 6 -3.30 6.54 1.88
C HIS A 6 -4.43 6.64 2.90
N ALA A 7 -5.54 6.00 2.61
CA ALA A 7 -6.71 5.91 3.49
C ALA A 7 -7.37 4.53 3.35
N HIS A 8 -8.11 4.12 4.37
CA HIS A 8 -8.83 2.85 4.45
C HIS A 8 -10.32 3.11 4.69
N TYR A 9 -10.98 3.81 3.77
CA TYR A 9 -12.41 4.09 3.88
C TYR A 9 -13.31 2.88 3.60
N ASP A 10 -12.73 1.75 3.19
CA ASP A 10 -13.36 0.43 3.11
C ASP A 10 -13.56 -0.22 4.48
N ASP A 11 -12.88 0.22 5.54
CA ASP A 11 -12.99 -0.33 6.89
C ASP A 11 -14.43 -0.22 7.42
N GLU A 12 -14.91 -1.28 8.10
CA GLU A 12 -16.25 -1.36 8.71
C GLU A 12 -16.55 -0.26 9.73
N ALA A 13 -15.52 0.33 10.34
CA ALA A 13 -15.67 1.47 11.24
C ALA A 13 -16.38 2.67 10.59
N PHE A 14 -16.36 2.77 9.26
CA PHE A 14 -17.00 3.84 8.50
C PHE A 14 -18.39 3.47 7.97
N ASP A 15 -18.90 2.27 8.17
CA ASP A 15 -20.17 1.81 7.58
C ASP A 15 -21.36 2.73 7.84
N THR A 16 -21.37 3.36 9.01
CA THR A 16 -22.51 4.20 9.45
C THR A 16 -22.50 5.61 8.82
N ASP A 17 -21.33 6.14 8.43
CA ASP A 17 -21.19 7.52 8.00
C ASP A 17 -20.21 7.73 6.82
N ARG A 18 -19.69 6.66 6.23
CA ARG A 18 -18.70 6.67 5.13
C ARG A 18 -19.02 7.68 4.04
N GLU A 19 -20.27 7.71 3.56
CA GLU A 19 -20.68 8.62 2.49
C GLU A 19 -20.61 10.08 2.93
N ALA A 20 -21.16 10.40 4.11
CA ALA A 20 -21.14 11.76 4.65
C ALA A 20 -19.69 12.22 4.92
N LEU A 21 -18.86 11.34 5.44
CA LEU A 21 -17.45 11.62 5.69
C LEU A 21 -16.68 11.88 4.39
N LEU A 22 -16.79 11.00 3.39
CA LEU A 22 -16.12 11.16 2.09
C LEU A 22 -16.52 12.47 1.39
N MET A 23 -17.81 12.82 1.40
CA MET A 23 -18.28 14.08 0.83
C MET A 23 -17.75 15.27 1.61
N SER A 24 -17.68 15.20 2.94
CA SER A 24 -17.10 16.26 3.76
C SER A 24 -15.60 16.46 3.50
N MET A 25 -14.84 15.40 3.24
CA MET A 25 -13.43 15.49 2.86
C MET A 25 -13.27 16.20 1.51
N TYR A 26 -14.08 15.80 0.52
CA TYR A 26 -14.07 16.44 -0.80
C TYR A 26 -14.44 17.92 -0.73
N ASP A 27 -15.52 18.27 -0.04
CA ASP A 27 -15.96 19.65 0.18
C ASP A 27 -14.93 20.46 0.99
N GLY A 28 -14.19 19.79 1.89
CA GLY A 28 -13.09 20.35 2.66
C GLY A 28 -11.80 20.62 1.85
N GLY A 29 -11.78 20.24 0.56
CA GLY A 29 -10.67 20.52 -0.36
C GLY A 29 -9.70 19.37 -0.58
N ILE A 30 -10.03 18.13 -0.14
CA ILE A 30 -9.31 16.92 -0.54
C ILE A 30 -9.83 16.48 -1.90
N GLU A 31 -9.11 16.81 -2.96
CA GLU A 31 -9.55 16.60 -4.33
C GLU A 31 -9.44 15.15 -4.81
N LYS A 32 -8.55 14.38 -4.22
CA LYS A 32 -8.34 12.96 -4.53
C LYS A 32 -7.97 12.18 -3.28
N ILE A 33 -8.45 10.94 -3.21
CA ILE A 33 -8.14 9.99 -2.15
C ILE A 33 -7.70 8.69 -2.82
N VAL A 34 -6.62 8.11 -2.34
CA VAL A 34 -6.27 6.72 -2.67
C VAL A 34 -6.73 5.83 -1.52
N ASN A 35 -7.80 5.07 -1.75
CA ASN A 35 -8.22 4.02 -0.83
C ASN A 35 -7.29 2.82 -1.02
N VAL A 36 -6.67 2.39 0.05
CA VAL A 36 -5.65 1.33 0.00
C VAL A 36 -6.24 0.06 0.61
N CYS A 37 -6.39 -0.96 -0.21
CA CYS A 37 -6.83 -2.26 0.27
C CYS A 37 -5.73 -2.89 1.14
N ALA A 38 -6.08 -3.27 2.36
CA ALA A 38 -5.16 -3.88 3.32
C ALA A 38 -5.41 -5.39 3.52
N SER A 39 -6.46 -5.95 2.94
CA SER A 39 -6.82 -7.36 3.14
C SER A 39 -7.33 -8.02 1.86
N VAL A 40 -7.15 -9.34 1.76
CA VAL A 40 -7.69 -10.14 0.64
C VAL A 40 -9.20 -10.00 0.53
N GLY A 41 -9.92 -9.86 1.66
CA GLY A 41 -11.38 -9.67 1.67
C GLY A 41 -11.85 -8.29 1.22
N GLY A 42 -11.00 -7.25 1.28
CA GLY A 42 -11.34 -5.85 0.99
C GLY A 42 -11.18 -5.43 -0.48
N PHE A 43 -10.77 -6.34 -1.37
CA PHE A 43 -10.55 -5.98 -2.78
C PHE A 43 -11.80 -5.39 -3.43
N GLN A 44 -12.95 -6.04 -3.23
CA GLN A 44 -14.20 -5.58 -3.83
C GLN A 44 -14.68 -4.26 -3.22
N ASP A 45 -14.52 -4.07 -1.90
CA ASP A 45 -14.94 -2.83 -1.24
C ASP A 45 -14.15 -1.62 -1.76
N THR A 46 -12.85 -1.78 -2.00
CA THR A 46 -12.03 -0.74 -2.65
C THR A 46 -12.53 -0.45 -4.08
N VAL A 47 -12.85 -1.49 -4.86
CA VAL A 47 -13.42 -1.32 -6.22
C VAL A 47 -14.74 -0.58 -6.17
N ASP A 48 -15.64 -0.95 -5.27
CA ASP A 48 -16.96 -0.31 -5.13
C ASP A 48 -16.82 1.18 -4.77
N LEU A 49 -15.87 1.54 -3.91
CA LEU A 49 -15.56 2.94 -3.60
C LEU A 49 -15.04 3.70 -4.83
N MET A 50 -14.14 3.09 -5.60
CA MET A 50 -13.62 3.69 -6.84
C MET A 50 -14.72 3.92 -7.88
N GLU A 51 -15.64 2.98 -8.02
CA GLU A 51 -16.77 3.09 -8.96
C GLU A 51 -17.77 4.16 -8.53
N LYS A 52 -18.09 4.19 -7.23
CA LYS A 52 -19.09 5.10 -6.66
C LYS A 52 -18.63 6.56 -6.64
N TYR A 53 -17.34 6.82 -6.35
CA TYR A 53 -16.83 8.18 -6.15
C TYR A 53 -15.76 8.55 -7.18
N PRO A 54 -15.97 9.62 -8.00
CA PRO A 54 -15.03 10.00 -9.04
C PRO A 54 -13.67 10.48 -8.51
N PHE A 55 -13.59 10.93 -7.27
CA PHE A 55 -12.38 11.41 -6.62
C PHE A 55 -11.61 10.32 -5.84
N ILE A 56 -12.16 9.09 -5.75
CA ILE A 56 -11.48 7.95 -5.11
C ILE A 56 -10.75 7.14 -6.17
N TYR A 57 -9.50 6.86 -5.89
CA TYR A 57 -8.59 5.97 -6.59
C TYR A 57 -8.28 4.77 -5.68
N GLY A 58 -7.72 3.70 -6.20
CA GLY A 58 -7.40 2.50 -5.45
C GLY A 58 -5.91 2.15 -5.47
N ALA A 59 -5.47 1.49 -4.42
CA ALA A 59 -4.28 0.66 -4.42
C ALA A 59 -4.66 -0.74 -3.94
N VAL A 60 -4.10 -1.78 -4.56
CA VAL A 60 -4.42 -3.17 -4.26
C VAL A 60 -3.18 -3.96 -3.89
N GLY A 61 -3.25 -4.69 -2.80
CA GLY A 61 -2.16 -5.50 -2.29
C GLY A 61 -2.59 -6.37 -1.11
N ILE A 62 -1.66 -7.19 -0.64
CA ILE A 62 -1.83 -8.03 0.55
C ILE A 62 -0.90 -7.49 1.62
N HIS A 63 -1.47 -6.99 2.70
CA HIS A 63 -0.74 -6.50 3.86
C HIS A 63 0.05 -7.65 4.53
N PRO A 64 1.21 -7.39 5.16
CA PRO A 64 1.98 -8.43 5.86
C PRO A 64 1.20 -9.23 6.91
N ASP A 65 0.16 -8.67 7.51
CA ASP A 65 -0.72 -9.40 8.44
C ASP A 65 -1.50 -10.54 7.77
N ASP A 66 -1.70 -10.47 6.47
CA ASP A 66 -2.40 -11.46 5.64
C ASP A 66 -1.42 -12.31 4.79
N ALA A 67 -0.12 -12.30 5.13
CA ALA A 67 0.91 -12.96 4.33
C ALA A 67 0.68 -14.47 4.14
N ASP A 68 0.13 -15.13 5.14
CA ASP A 68 -0.22 -16.53 5.12
C ASP A 68 -1.41 -16.88 4.22
N LYS A 69 -2.22 -15.88 3.84
CA LYS A 69 -3.36 -16.01 2.93
C LYS A 69 -2.98 -15.87 1.46
N MET A 70 -1.70 -15.62 1.15
CA MET A 70 -1.25 -15.49 -0.22
C MET A 70 -1.34 -16.82 -0.97
N THR A 71 -2.13 -16.81 -2.04
CA THR A 71 -2.21 -17.90 -3.02
C THR A 71 -1.92 -17.37 -4.42
N GLN A 72 -1.79 -18.26 -5.40
CA GLN A 72 -1.67 -17.83 -6.79
C GLN A 72 -2.92 -17.08 -7.23
N GLU A 73 -4.11 -17.53 -6.81
CA GLU A 73 -5.38 -16.89 -7.13
C GLU A 73 -5.44 -15.44 -6.61
N THR A 74 -4.92 -15.17 -5.40
CA THR A 74 -4.87 -13.79 -4.87
C THR A 74 -3.89 -12.91 -5.63
N LEU A 75 -2.75 -13.44 -6.08
CA LEU A 75 -1.82 -12.70 -6.94
C LEU A 75 -2.41 -12.42 -8.33
N ASP A 76 -3.09 -13.40 -8.93
CA ASP A 76 -3.79 -13.23 -10.21
C ASP A 76 -4.90 -12.17 -10.10
N GLU A 77 -5.59 -12.11 -8.96
CA GLU A 77 -6.61 -11.09 -8.71
C GLU A 77 -6.01 -9.69 -8.54
N ILE A 78 -4.88 -9.55 -7.82
CA ILE A 78 -4.15 -8.28 -7.74
C ILE A 78 -3.75 -7.82 -9.14
N LEU A 79 -3.19 -8.72 -9.95
CA LEU A 79 -2.82 -8.43 -11.33
C LEU A 79 -4.04 -8.00 -12.16
N ARG A 80 -5.17 -8.69 -12.04
CA ARG A 80 -6.42 -8.32 -12.73
C ARG A 80 -6.90 -6.92 -12.33
N LEU A 81 -6.89 -6.60 -11.03
CA LEU A 81 -7.35 -5.32 -10.49
C LEU A 81 -6.40 -4.17 -10.84
N SER A 82 -5.10 -4.45 -10.98
CA SER A 82 -4.10 -3.44 -11.35
C SER A 82 -4.34 -2.81 -12.74
N HIS A 83 -5.11 -3.50 -13.60
CA HIS A 83 -5.49 -2.98 -14.92
C HIS A 83 -6.70 -2.03 -14.92
N MET A 84 -7.34 -1.78 -13.78
CA MET A 84 -8.45 -0.83 -13.70
C MET A 84 -7.95 0.61 -13.78
N ASP A 85 -8.62 1.46 -14.56
CA ASP A 85 -8.20 2.85 -14.82
C ASP A 85 -7.90 3.69 -13.57
N LYS A 86 -8.57 3.41 -12.46
CA LYS A 86 -8.40 4.15 -11.20
C LYS A 86 -7.54 3.40 -10.17
N MET A 87 -7.02 2.23 -10.51
CA MET A 87 -6.04 1.53 -9.69
C MET A 87 -4.65 2.11 -9.97
N VAL A 88 -4.09 2.83 -9.00
CA VAL A 88 -2.91 3.67 -9.22
C VAL A 88 -1.64 3.17 -8.55
N ALA A 89 -1.73 2.13 -7.74
CA ALA A 89 -0.56 1.56 -7.06
C ALA A 89 -0.79 0.09 -6.68
N ILE A 90 0.30 -0.63 -6.44
CA ILE A 90 0.30 -1.90 -5.73
C ILE A 90 0.62 -1.62 -4.26
N GLY A 91 -0.32 -1.94 -3.37
CA GLY A 91 -0.22 -1.68 -1.94
C GLY A 91 -1.58 -1.89 -1.23
N GLU A 92 -1.57 -2.06 0.10
CA GLU A 92 -0.43 -1.95 1.00
C GLU A 92 0.34 -3.27 1.05
N ILE A 93 1.64 -3.23 0.86
CA ILE A 93 2.53 -4.38 0.82
C ILE A 93 3.75 -4.11 1.70
N GLY A 94 4.44 -5.13 2.18
CA GLY A 94 5.66 -4.89 2.95
C GLY A 94 5.92 -5.90 4.04
N LEU A 95 6.47 -5.41 5.18
CA LEU A 95 6.91 -6.23 6.30
C LEU A 95 6.44 -5.64 7.63
N ASP A 96 5.92 -6.50 8.52
CA ASP A 96 5.60 -6.16 9.92
C ASP A 96 6.21 -7.18 10.88
N TYR A 97 7.27 -6.79 11.59
CA TYR A 97 7.94 -7.61 12.58
C TYR A 97 7.51 -7.25 14.01
N TYR A 98 6.63 -6.28 14.15
CA TYR A 98 6.07 -5.93 15.45
C TYR A 98 5.04 -6.95 15.91
N TRP A 99 4.12 -7.35 15.02
CA TRP A 99 3.08 -8.33 15.31
C TRP A 99 3.53 -9.77 15.02
N HIS A 100 4.39 -9.97 14.05
CA HIS A 100 4.91 -11.25 13.61
C HIS A 100 6.35 -11.39 14.08
N LYS A 101 6.60 -12.28 15.02
CA LYS A 101 7.90 -12.39 15.70
C LYS A 101 8.75 -13.58 15.24
N GLU A 102 8.13 -14.56 14.58
CA GLU A 102 8.80 -15.77 14.19
C GLU A 102 9.52 -15.62 12.85
N GLU A 103 10.73 -16.15 12.76
CA GLU A 103 11.52 -16.08 11.53
C GLU A 103 10.81 -16.70 10.31
N GLU A 104 10.02 -17.73 10.53
CA GLU A 104 9.23 -18.36 9.47
C GLU A 104 8.18 -17.40 8.89
N GLU A 105 7.53 -16.61 9.73
CA GLU A 105 6.57 -15.55 9.31
C GLU A 105 7.29 -14.47 8.52
N HIS A 106 8.49 -14.04 8.97
CA HIS A 106 9.31 -13.07 8.24
C HIS A 106 9.66 -13.55 6.83
N GLN A 107 10.00 -14.83 6.66
CA GLN A 107 10.31 -15.41 5.34
C GLN A 107 9.08 -15.44 4.43
N ILE A 108 7.89 -15.75 4.98
CA ILE A 108 6.62 -15.69 4.24
C ILE A 108 6.33 -14.26 3.80
N GLN A 109 6.42 -13.29 4.70
CA GLN A 109 6.22 -11.88 4.39
C GLN A 109 7.21 -11.39 3.30
N LYS A 110 8.49 -11.70 3.41
CA LYS A 110 9.51 -11.33 2.39
C LYS A 110 9.17 -11.93 1.02
N LYS A 111 8.74 -13.17 0.98
CA LYS A 111 8.34 -13.84 -0.27
C LYS A 111 7.11 -13.16 -0.89
N MET A 112 6.08 -12.87 -0.08
CA MET A 112 4.87 -12.20 -0.51
C MET A 112 5.17 -10.77 -0.98
N PHE A 113 5.98 -10.03 -0.23
CA PHE A 113 6.39 -8.67 -0.58
C PHE A 113 7.08 -8.62 -1.96
N ARG A 114 8.03 -9.53 -2.21
CA ARG A 114 8.71 -9.63 -3.51
C ARG A 114 7.76 -9.97 -4.66
N ALA A 115 6.85 -10.92 -4.45
CA ALA A 115 5.88 -11.30 -5.48
C ALA A 115 4.99 -10.12 -5.91
N GLN A 116 4.59 -9.28 -4.96
CA GLN A 116 3.78 -8.10 -5.26
C GLN A 116 4.60 -6.94 -5.86
N LEU A 117 5.86 -6.81 -5.47
CA LEU A 117 6.78 -5.88 -6.15
C LEU A 117 7.06 -6.31 -7.60
N ASP A 118 7.08 -7.61 -7.89
CA ASP A 118 7.19 -8.10 -9.26
C ASP A 118 5.99 -7.67 -10.10
N ILE A 119 4.76 -7.78 -9.58
CA ILE A 119 3.55 -7.26 -10.24
C ILE A 119 3.67 -5.75 -10.46
N ALA A 120 4.04 -4.98 -9.43
CA ALA A 120 4.19 -3.52 -9.56
C ALA A 120 5.21 -3.13 -10.65
N ARG A 121 6.30 -3.89 -10.77
CA ARG A 121 7.32 -3.68 -11.81
C ARG A 121 6.80 -4.00 -13.21
N GLU A 122 6.13 -5.14 -13.39
CA GLU A 122 5.59 -5.59 -14.67
C GLU A 122 4.51 -4.65 -15.18
N GLU A 123 3.60 -4.23 -14.29
CA GLU A 123 2.51 -3.31 -14.61
C GLU A 123 2.93 -1.83 -14.64
N LYS A 124 4.17 -1.53 -14.26
CA LYS A 124 4.72 -0.17 -14.19
C LYS A 124 3.91 0.75 -13.26
N LEU A 125 3.42 0.19 -12.19
CA LEU A 125 2.72 0.92 -11.14
C LEU A 125 3.67 1.26 -9.98
N PRO A 126 3.45 2.41 -9.31
CA PRO A 126 4.12 2.68 -8.05
C PRO A 126 3.66 1.71 -6.96
N PHE A 127 4.44 1.63 -5.89
CA PHE A 127 4.12 0.80 -4.74
C PHE A 127 3.86 1.62 -3.48
N MET A 128 3.04 1.08 -2.57
CA MET A 128 2.82 1.63 -1.23
C MET A 128 3.27 0.63 -0.18
N ILE A 129 4.27 0.99 0.61
CA ILE A 129 4.95 0.07 1.52
C ILE A 129 4.59 0.37 2.96
N HIS A 130 4.12 -0.68 3.63
CA HIS A 130 4.09 -0.84 5.07
C HIS A 130 5.45 -1.34 5.56
N SER A 131 5.97 -0.74 6.63
CA SER A 131 7.17 -1.24 7.28
C SER A 131 7.14 -0.94 8.78
N ARG A 132 7.16 -1.98 9.60
CA ARG A 132 7.14 -1.85 11.05
C ARG A 132 8.11 -2.82 11.71
N GLU A 133 9.09 -2.28 12.46
CA GLU A 133 10.21 -3.02 13.05
C GLU A 133 11.01 -3.88 12.05
N ALA A 134 10.95 -3.55 10.75
CA ALA A 134 11.53 -4.30 9.64
C ALA A 134 12.44 -3.42 8.75
N ALA A 135 13.02 -2.35 9.31
CA ALA A 135 13.70 -1.29 8.57
C ALA A 135 14.78 -1.79 7.61
N GLU A 136 15.65 -2.70 8.08
CA GLU A 136 16.79 -3.20 7.30
C GLU A 136 16.33 -4.06 6.13
N ASP A 137 15.47 -5.03 6.38
CA ASP A 137 14.98 -5.95 5.36
C ASP A 137 14.14 -5.20 4.31
N THR A 138 13.24 -4.29 4.76
CA THR A 138 12.46 -3.47 3.84
C THR A 138 13.37 -2.62 2.97
N LEU A 139 14.35 -1.91 3.56
CA LEU A 139 15.28 -1.06 2.81
C LEU A 139 16.09 -1.86 1.79
N ASN A 140 16.56 -3.06 2.16
CA ASN A 140 17.37 -3.90 1.28
C ASN A 140 16.53 -4.42 0.09
N ILE A 141 15.31 -4.92 0.34
CA ILE A 141 14.42 -5.37 -0.72
C ILE A 141 14.06 -4.21 -1.66
N VAL A 142 13.65 -3.07 -1.11
CA VAL A 142 13.30 -1.89 -1.92
C VAL A 142 14.49 -1.42 -2.76
N ARG A 143 15.69 -1.38 -2.19
CA ARG A 143 16.91 -1.00 -2.92
C ARG A 143 17.19 -1.92 -4.10
N GLU A 144 17.04 -3.23 -3.91
CA GLU A 144 17.21 -4.22 -4.97
C GLU A 144 16.24 -3.95 -6.14
N TYR A 145 14.97 -3.73 -5.84
CA TYR A 145 13.95 -3.46 -6.85
C TYR A 145 14.12 -2.11 -7.55
N MET A 146 14.48 -1.05 -6.80
CA MET A 146 14.76 0.26 -7.38
C MET A 146 15.95 0.22 -8.36
N GLN A 147 17.00 -0.54 -8.05
CA GLN A 147 18.10 -0.79 -8.98
C GLN A 147 17.65 -1.58 -10.21
N GLY A 148 16.62 -2.40 -10.09
CA GLY A 148 15.97 -3.13 -11.18
C GLY A 148 15.03 -2.30 -12.06
N GLY A 149 14.92 -0.99 -11.84
CA GLY A 149 14.16 -0.07 -12.70
C GLY A 149 12.69 0.08 -12.34
N MET A 150 12.34 0.01 -11.05
CA MET A 150 10.97 0.28 -10.56
C MET A 150 10.55 1.74 -10.79
N TYR A 151 9.24 1.94 -10.90
CA TYR A 151 8.62 3.26 -11.06
C TYR A 151 8.68 4.17 -9.83
N GLY A 152 9.02 3.62 -8.66
CA GLY A 152 9.03 4.31 -7.38
C GLY A 152 7.78 4.03 -6.55
N GLY A 153 7.61 4.78 -5.47
CA GLY A 153 6.48 4.58 -4.56
C GLY A 153 6.59 5.40 -3.27
N ILE A 154 5.81 4.98 -2.29
CA ILE A 154 5.69 5.64 -0.99
C ILE A 154 6.03 4.64 0.11
N ILE A 155 6.84 5.04 1.07
CA ILE A 155 6.94 4.35 2.36
C ILE A 155 5.88 4.98 3.27
N HIS A 156 4.81 4.24 3.52
CA HIS A 156 3.67 4.72 4.29
C HIS A 156 4.02 4.85 5.77
N CYS A 157 3.40 5.82 6.45
CA CYS A 157 3.50 6.04 7.90
C CYS A 157 4.94 5.91 8.44
N PHE A 158 5.90 6.55 7.75
CA PHE A 158 7.32 6.42 8.04
C PHE A 158 7.65 6.85 9.47
N SER A 159 8.28 5.96 10.24
CA SER A 159 8.59 6.17 11.66
C SER A 159 10.03 5.79 12.04
N TYR A 160 10.92 5.60 11.06
CA TYR A 160 12.31 5.23 11.29
C TYR A 160 13.24 6.46 11.39
N SER A 161 14.54 6.20 11.51
CA SER A 161 15.54 7.24 11.65
C SER A 161 15.72 8.09 10.40
N ARG A 162 16.33 9.27 10.59
CA ARG A 162 16.69 10.19 9.50
C ARG A 162 17.63 9.55 8.46
N GLU A 163 18.49 8.64 8.90
CA GLU A 163 19.42 7.92 8.01
C GLU A 163 18.67 7.02 7.05
N ILE A 164 17.69 6.25 7.55
CA ILE A 164 16.81 5.41 6.73
C ILE A 164 15.97 6.27 5.78
N ALA A 165 15.40 7.39 6.27
CA ALA A 165 14.68 8.34 5.43
C ALA A 165 15.55 8.83 4.26
N SER A 166 16.80 9.19 4.55
CA SER A 166 17.75 9.66 3.53
C SER A 166 18.01 8.61 2.44
N GLU A 167 18.08 7.33 2.80
CA GLU A 167 18.26 6.26 1.81
C GLU A 167 17.06 6.14 0.86
N TYR A 168 15.83 6.17 1.39
CA TYR A 168 14.63 6.14 0.55
C TYR A 168 14.53 7.38 -0.36
N LEU A 169 14.81 8.57 0.16
CA LEU A 169 14.79 9.80 -0.62
C LEU A 169 15.85 9.82 -1.74
N LYS A 170 17.05 9.26 -1.50
CA LYS A 170 18.09 9.11 -2.55
C LYS A 170 17.63 8.18 -3.68
N MET A 171 16.77 7.22 -3.40
CA MET A 171 16.16 6.35 -4.40
C MET A 171 14.98 7.00 -5.14
N GLY A 172 14.62 8.24 -4.79
CA GLY A 172 13.50 8.97 -5.40
C GLY A 172 12.12 8.58 -4.85
N LEU A 173 12.08 7.93 -3.69
CA LEU A 173 10.82 7.54 -3.06
C LEU A 173 10.25 8.66 -2.21
N TYR A 174 8.95 8.61 -1.97
CA TYR A 174 8.24 9.50 -1.06
C TYR A 174 8.09 8.87 0.32
N LEU A 175 7.96 9.71 1.33
CA LEU A 175 7.69 9.30 2.71
C LEU A 175 6.32 9.81 3.12
N GLY A 176 5.43 8.90 3.53
CA GLY A 176 4.15 9.24 4.14
C GLY A 176 4.36 9.57 5.60
N ILE A 177 3.94 10.76 6.03
CA ILE A 177 4.04 11.22 7.41
C ILE A 177 2.67 11.06 8.06
N GLY A 178 2.58 10.13 9.00
CA GLY A 178 1.36 9.87 9.77
C GLY A 178 1.40 10.48 11.17
N GLY A 179 0.43 10.12 12.00
CA GLY A 179 0.31 10.61 13.38
C GLY A 179 1.29 10.03 14.39
N VAL A 180 2.20 9.15 13.96
CA VAL A 180 3.22 8.51 14.81
C VAL A 180 4.56 9.27 14.86
N VAL A 181 4.66 10.41 14.22
CA VAL A 181 5.87 11.25 14.13
C VAL A 181 5.87 12.32 15.23
#